data_33bf44a87b5cc1dc492db1b4573e91d0
#
_entry.id   33bf44a87b5cc1dc492db1b4573e91d0
#
_cell.length_a   1.000
_cell.length_b   1.000
_cell.length_c   1.000
_cell.angle_alpha   90.00
_cell.angle_beta   90.00
_cell.angle_gamma   90.00
#
_symmetry.space_group_name_H-M   'P 1'
#
loop_
_entity.id
_entity.type
_entity.pdbx_description
1 polymer ?
#
loop_
_entity_poly.entity_id
_entity_poly.type
_entity_poly.pdbx_seq_one_letter_code
_entity_poly.pdbx_strand_id
1 'polypeptide(L)'
;MTAEYKVDGAIAVITLNNPPVNGLGLSTRRGIVDGLNKALADAAVKAIVITGAGKAFSGGADITEFGKEDAYREPHLISVIQQLDLSTKPLIAAIHSVCMGGGLELALGCHYRIAAPGTAVALPEVKLGLLPGAGGTQRLPRALGVEPALNMIVSGETVMSEMLAMQPGQKLFNKMAASPETLMAEAKAFALEVAEVRPLPRVRDLPCKHPKGEAYFEFAATMVQGMSKNFPAPMRCVEAVKNATTKKFDDGMALEREAFMQLMMTPESRALRHLFTAERAASKIADVPSDTPVRDIKAVGVIGAGTMGGGIAMNFLNAGIPVTILETKAEALERGVATIKKNYEAQVKKGKLKEDKYAQR
;
A
#
# COMPACT_ATOMS: atom_id res chain seq x y z
N MET A 1 -11.57 -6.54 21.11
CA MET A 1 -10.99 -7.36 20.03
C MET A 1 -10.78 -6.43 18.84
N THR A 2 -9.69 -6.60 18.14
CA THR A 2 -9.32 -5.76 16.98
C THR A 2 -9.87 -6.29 15.65
N ALA A 3 -10.77 -7.28 15.69
CA ALA A 3 -11.66 -7.67 14.62
C ALA A 3 -13.03 -8.02 15.23
N GLU A 4 -14.08 -7.51 14.62
CA GLU A 4 -15.46 -7.69 15.07
C GLU A 4 -16.17 -8.66 14.13
N TYR A 5 -16.99 -9.55 14.69
CA TYR A 5 -17.80 -10.51 13.95
C TYR A 5 -19.27 -10.22 14.12
N LYS A 6 -19.99 -10.10 13.01
CA LYS A 6 -21.45 -9.89 13.02
C LYS A 6 -22.08 -10.70 11.89
N VAL A 7 -23.24 -11.28 12.15
CA VAL A 7 -24.08 -11.91 11.12
C VAL A 7 -25.21 -10.95 10.74
N ASP A 8 -25.43 -10.78 9.44
CA ASP A 8 -26.47 -9.97 8.84
C ASP A 8 -27.21 -10.82 7.78
N GLY A 9 -28.36 -11.37 8.15
CA GLY A 9 -29.03 -12.37 7.34
C GLY A 9 -28.17 -13.60 7.09
N ALA A 10 -27.92 -13.94 5.83
CA ALA A 10 -27.05 -15.06 5.44
C ALA A 10 -25.57 -14.67 5.25
N ILE A 11 -25.17 -13.45 5.61
CA ILE A 11 -23.82 -12.94 5.43
C ILE A 11 -23.15 -12.73 6.78
N ALA A 12 -21.98 -13.33 6.99
CA ALA A 12 -21.09 -12.96 8.08
C ALA A 12 -20.20 -11.78 7.65
N VAL A 13 -20.03 -10.80 8.52
CA VAL A 13 -19.16 -9.66 8.34
C VAL A 13 -18.06 -9.70 9.39
N ILE A 14 -16.81 -9.71 8.94
CA ILE A 14 -15.61 -9.57 9.77
C ILE A 14 -15.07 -8.16 9.53
N THR A 15 -15.15 -7.30 10.54
CA THR A 15 -14.69 -5.92 10.46
C THR A 15 -13.38 -5.77 11.21
N LEU A 16 -12.31 -5.42 10.51
CA LEU A 16 -11.02 -5.06 11.12
C LEU A 16 -11.20 -3.73 11.86
N ASN A 17 -10.92 -3.70 13.16
CA ASN A 17 -11.06 -2.50 13.99
C ASN A 17 -9.86 -2.32 14.91
N ASN A 18 -8.73 -1.95 14.28
CA ASN A 18 -7.46 -1.67 14.94
C ASN A 18 -6.93 -0.32 14.45
N PRO A 19 -7.51 0.80 14.93
CA PRO A 19 -7.13 2.14 14.49
C PRO A 19 -5.65 2.45 14.76
N PRO A 20 -5.02 3.36 13.96
CA PRO A 20 -5.69 4.23 12.97
C PRO A 20 -5.90 3.59 11.59
N VAL A 21 -5.21 2.49 11.25
CA VAL A 21 -5.14 1.94 9.89
C VAL A 21 -5.41 0.43 9.80
N ASN A 22 -5.99 -0.15 10.82
CA ASN A 22 -6.33 -1.58 10.89
C ASN A 22 -5.13 -2.49 10.64
N GLY A 23 -4.05 -2.24 11.41
CA GLY A 23 -2.83 -3.05 11.37
C GLY A 23 -3.11 -4.52 11.73
N LEU A 24 -2.46 -5.44 11.00
CA LEU A 24 -2.64 -6.88 11.13
C LEU A 24 -1.70 -7.48 12.18
N GLY A 25 -1.73 -6.93 13.41
CA GLY A 25 -1.07 -7.50 14.58
C GLY A 25 -1.71 -8.82 15.03
N LEU A 26 -1.09 -9.50 16.00
CA LEU A 26 -1.51 -10.83 16.47
C LEU A 26 -2.97 -10.87 16.89
N SER A 27 -3.45 -9.85 17.62
CA SER A 27 -4.86 -9.75 18.06
C SER A 27 -5.83 -9.66 16.87
N THR A 28 -5.48 -8.89 15.83
CA THR A 28 -6.31 -8.76 14.62
C THR A 28 -6.31 -10.06 13.83
N ARG A 29 -5.15 -10.70 13.67
CA ARG A 29 -5.03 -12.00 12.99
C ARG A 29 -5.86 -13.10 13.68
N ARG A 30 -5.82 -13.17 15.01
CA ARG A 30 -6.68 -14.08 15.79
C ARG A 30 -8.16 -13.79 15.59
N GLY A 31 -8.56 -12.51 15.65
CA GLY A 31 -9.94 -12.13 15.43
C GLY A 31 -10.47 -12.48 14.04
N ILE A 32 -9.63 -12.39 12.99
CA ILE A 32 -10.00 -12.83 11.63
C ILE A 32 -10.24 -14.34 11.61
N VAL A 33 -9.34 -15.14 12.18
CA VAL A 33 -9.45 -16.60 12.21
C VAL A 33 -10.65 -17.04 13.04
N ASP A 34 -10.89 -16.43 14.21
CA ASP A 34 -12.05 -16.71 15.05
C ASP A 34 -13.37 -16.39 14.33
N GLY A 35 -13.42 -15.23 13.65
CA GLY A 35 -14.57 -14.85 12.84
C GLY A 35 -14.82 -15.80 11.67
N LEU A 36 -13.75 -16.19 10.98
CA LEU A 36 -13.82 -17.17 9.88
C LEU A 36 -14.36 -18.52 10.37
N ASN A 37 -13.83 -19.04 11.47
CA ASN A 37 -14.26 -20.33 12.05
C ASN A 37 -15.74 -20.30 12.46
N LYS A 38 -16.19 -19.20 13.11
CA LYS A 38 -17.61 -19.01 13.44
C LYS A 38 -18.50 -19.00 12.20
N ALA A 39 -18.08 -18.26 11.16
CA ALA A 39 -18.84 -18.18 9.92
C ALA A 39 -18.90 -19.52 9.18
N LEU A 40 -17.82 -20.31 9.19
CA LEU A 40 -17.80 -21.63 8.56
C LEU A 40 -18.67 -22.65 9.30
N ALA A 41 -18.72 -22.58 10.63
CA ALA A 41 -19.52 -23.47 11.48
C ALA A 41 -21.02 -23.17 11.42
N ASP A 42 -21.43 -21.95 11.11
CA ASP A 42 -22.84 -21.54 11.07
C ASP A 42 -23.49 -21.89 9.73
N ALA A 43 -24.39 -22.86 9.72
CA ALA A 43 -25.10 -23.31 8.49
C ALA A 43 -25.98 -22.20 7.87
N ALA A 44 -26.42 -21.20 8.64
CA ALA A 44 -27.21 -20.08 8.13
C ALA A 44 -26.35 -19.08 7.34
N VAL A 45 -25.05 -19.02 7.59
CA VAL A 45 -24.12 -18.16 6.86
C VAL A 45 -23.76 -18.78 5.52
N LYS A 46 -24.02 -18.06 4.42
CA LYS A 46 -23.76 -18.50 3.05
C LYS A 46 -22.50 -17.90 2.45
N ALA A 47 -22.13 -16.68 2.87
CA ALA A 47 -20.92 -16.00 2.42
C ALA A 47 -20.36 -15.09 3.53
N ILE A 48 -19.11 -14.64 3.36
CA ILE A 48 -18.38 -13.87 4.35
C ILE A 48 -17.84 -12.61 3.69
N VAL A 49 -18.03 -11.45 4.32
CA VAL A 49 -17.44 -10.18 3.90
C VAL A 49 -16.38 -9.78 4.93
N ILE A 50 -15.19 -9.44 4.46
CA ILE A 50 -14.11 -8.85 5.27
C ILE A 50 -13.98 -7.37 4.88
N THR A 51 -13.99 -6.47 5.86
CA THR A 51 -13.82 -5.04 5.66
C THR A 51 -13.04 -4.40 6.80
N GLY A 52 -12.72 -3.11 6.69
CA GLY A 52 -12.10 -2.33 7.75
C GLY A 52 -13.05 -1.30 8.34
N ALA A 53 -12.90 -0.98 9.60
CA ALA A 53 -13.55 0.16 10.24
C ALA A 53 -12.76 1.46 9.99
N GLY A 54 -13.47 2.59 9.98
CA GLY A 54 -12.87 3.93 9.94
C GLY A 54 -12.20 4.25 8.60
N LYS A 55 -10.93 4.66 8.64
CA LYS A 55 -10.22 5.30 7.51
C LYS A 55 -9.37 4.34 6.67
N ALA A 56 -9.50 3.03 6.83
CA ALA A 56 -8.72 2.05 6.07
C ALA A 56 -9.41 0.69 6.02
N PHE A 57 -9.26 -0.03 4.92
CA PHE A 57 -9.42 -1.48 4.93
C PHE A 57 -8.33 -2.10 5.82
N SER A 58 -7.06 -1.94 5.45
CA SER A 58 -5.90 -2.25 6.29
C SER A 58 -4.63 -1.59 5.72
N GLY A 59 -3.83 -1.01 6.60
CA GLY A 59 -2.48 -0.50 6.29
C GLY A 59 -1.40 -1.57 6.24
N GLY A 60 -1.76 -2.84 6.47
CA GLY A 60 -0.84 -3.97 6.38
C GLY A 60 -0.38 -4.52 7.72
N ALA A 61 0.76 -5.23 7.73
CA ALA A 61 1.33 -5.82 8.94
C ALA A 61 1.65 -4.74 9.99
N ASP A 62 1.51 -5.10 11.25
CA ASP A 62 1.95 -4.23 12.33
C ASP A 62 3.48 -4.27 12.44
N ILE A 63 4.12 -3.21 11.92
CA ILE A 63 5.57 -3.09 11.90
C ILE A 63 6.17 -3.07 13.32
N THR A 64 5.39 -2.69 14.33
CA THR A 64 5.85 -2.66 15.73
C THR A 64 6.07 -4.06 16.31
N GLU A 65 5.48 -5.09 15.68
CA GLU A 65 5.73 -6.50 16.04
C GLU A 65 7.02 -7.05 15.43
N PHE A 66 7.58 -6.42 14.38
CA PHE A 66 8.77 -6.94 13.68
C PHE A 66 9.97 -7.09 14.63
N GLY A 67 10.51 -8.31 14.67
CA GLY A 67 11.59 -8.68 15.60
C GLY A 67 11.13 -9.01 17.03
N LYS A 68 9.84 -8.97 17.31
CA LYS A 68 9.26 -9.42 18.59
C LYS A 68 8.61 -10.80 18.44
N GLU A 69 8.37 -11.46 19.58
CA GLU A 69 7.77 -12.79 19.63
C GLU A 69 6.40 -12.87 18.94
N ASP A 70 5.58 -11.84 19.08
CA ASP A 70 4.22 -11.78 18.51
C ASP A 70 4.20 -11.83 16.98
N ALA A 71 5.27 -11.39 16.29
CA ALA A 71 5.40 -11.54 14.85
C ALA A 71 5.48 -13.01 14.41
N TYR A 72 5.98 -13.89 15.30
CA TYR A 72 6.21 -15.31 15.02
C TYR A 72 5.15 -16.22 15.64
N ARG A 73 4.20 -15.66 16.42
CA ARG A 73 3.10 -16.43 17.01
C ARG A 73 1.99 -16.67 16.00
N GLU A 74 1.47 -17.89 16.04
CA GLU A 74 0.27 -18.26 15.25
C GLU A 74 -1.02 -17.60 15.81
N PRO A 75 -1.94 -17.23 14.88
CA PRO A 75 -1.79 -17.33 13.42
C PRO A 75 -0.93 -16.21 12.85
N HIS A 76 0.10 -16.54 12.05
CA HIS A 76 0.78 -15.50 11.27
C HIS A 76 -0.03 -15.15 10.02
N LEU A 77 0.29 -14.00 9.39
CA LEU A 77 -0.48 -13.51 8.25
C LEU A 77 -0.58 -14.53 7.11
N ILE A 78 0.51 -15.26 6.84
CA ILE A 78 0.51 -16.33 5.83
C ILE A 78 -0.52 -17.42 6.19
N SER A 79 -0.55 -17.86 7.47
CA SER A 79 -1.50 -18.88 7.94
C SER A 79 -2.95 -18.38 7.84
N VAL A 80 -3.19 -17.10 8.14
CA VAL A 80 -4.51 -16.48 7.95
C VAL A 80 -4.92 -16.55 6.49
N ILE A 81 -4.05 -16.10 5.57
CA ILE A 81 -4.35 -16.07 4.14
C ILE A 81 -4.56 -17.49 3.59
N GLN A 82 -3.80 -18.48 4.06
CA GLN A 82 -4.01 -19.89 3.69
C GLN A 82 -5.38 -20.39 4.14
N GLN A 83 -5.86 -20.02 5.32
CA GLN A 83 -7.20 -20.37 5.78
C GLN A 83 -8.30 -19.70 4.95
N LEU A 84 -8.06 -18.47 4.45
CA LEU A 84 -8.97 -17.82 3.50
C LEU A 84 -9.02 -18.58 2.17
N ASP A 85 -7.86 -18.98 1.60
CA ASP A 85 -7.78 -19.78 0.37
C ASP A 85 -8.54 -21.13 0.49
N LEU A 86 -8.58 -21.69 1.70
CA LEU A 86 -9.22 -23.00 1.99
C LEU A 86 -10.69 -22.89 2.43
N SER A 87 -11.23 -21.70 2.55
CA SER A 87 -12.62 -21.51 2.95
C SER A 87 -13.59 -22.16 1.96
N THR A 88 -14.56 -22.88 2.51
CA THR A 88 -15.65 -23.53 1.74
C THR A 88 -16.80 -22.57 1.40
N LYS A 89 -16.83 -21.40 2.05
CA LYS A 89 -17.80 -20.34 1.78
C LYS A 89 -17.11 -19.17 1.06
N PRO A 90 -17.81 -18.48 0.13
CA PRO A 90 -17.25 -17.33 -0.56
C PRO A 90 -16.78 -16.26 0.43
N LEU A 91 -15.60 -15.70 0.20
CA LEU A 91 -15.00 -14.61 0.94
C LEU A 91 -14.88 -13.41 0.02
N ILE A 92 -15.44 -12.28 0.42
CA ILE A 92 -15.44 -11.02 -0.30
C ILE A 92 -14.66 -9.99 0.51
N ALA A 93 -13.57 -9.45 -0.03
CA ALA A 93 -12.93 -8.27 0.54
C ALA A 93 -13.66 -7.01 0.06
N ALA A 94 -14.27 -6.27 0.98
CA ALA A 94 -14.86 -4.95 0.73
C ALA A 94 -13.84 -3.87 1.10
N ILE A 95 -13.19 -3.32 0.09
CA ILE A 95 -11.95 -2.54 0.20
C ILE A 95 -12.27 -1.06 0.04
N HIS A 96 -11.78 -0.21 0.97
CA HIS A 96 -11.95 1.23 0.92
C HIS A 96 -10.73 1.98 1.47
N SER A 97 -10.61 3.24 1.09
CA SER A 97 -9.64 4.24 1.58
C SER A 97 -8.18 3.80 1.44
N VAL A 98 -7.70 2.87 2.28
CA VAL A 98 -6.31 2.38 2.28
C VAL A 98 -6.30 0.85 2.33
N CYS A 99 -5.61 0.24 1.36
CA CYS A 99 -5.37 -1.20 1.28
C CYS A 99 -3.91 -1.45 0.89
N MET A 100 -3.03 -1.62 1.87
CA MET A 100 -1.59 -1.63 1.64
C MET A 100 -0.90 -2.83 2.28
N GLY A 101 0.21 -3.27 1.69
CA GLY A 101 1.08 -4.31 2.23
C GLY A 101 0.30 -5.58 2.57
N GLY A 102 0.50 -6.10 3.78
CA GLY A 102 -0.25 -7.26 4.28
C GLY A 102 -1.78 -7.14 4.19
N GLY A 103 -2.33 -5.91 4.16
CA GLY A 103 -3.76 -5.68 3.93
C GLY A 103 -4.19 -6.03 2.50
N LEU A 104 -3.38 -5.68 1.52
CA LEU A 104 -3.60 -6.11 0.14
C LEU A 104 -3.39 -7.62 -0.01
N GLU A 105 -2.39 -8.19 0.67
CA GLU A 105 -2.14 -9.64 0.68
C GLU A 105 -3.32 -10.41 1.29
N LEU A 106 -3.92 -9.90 2.37
CA LEU A 106 -5.16 -10.44 2.96
C LEU A 106 -6.32 -10.40 1.96
N ALA A 107 -6.51 -9.25 1.29
CA ALA A 107 -7.54 -9.10 0.28
C ALA A 107 -7.33 -10.05 -0.93
N LEU A 108 -6.08 -10.26 -1.35
CA LEU A 108 -5.71 -11.22 -2.40
C LEU A 108 -5.94 -12.69 -1.99
N GLY A 109 -6.01 -12.98 -0.69
CA GLY A 109 -6.41 -14.28 -0.17
C GLY A 109 -7.92 -14.52 -0.20
N CYS A 110 -8.75 -13.48 -0.33
CA CYS A 110 -10.19 -13.64 -0.51
C CYS A 110 -10.52 -14.11 -1.93
N HIS A 111 -11.68 -14.77 -2.08
CA HIS A 111 -12.15 -15.24 -3.40
C HIS A 111 -12.51 -14.05 -4.30
N TYR A 112 -13.15 -13.04 -3.75
CA TYR A 112 -13.62 -11.87 -4.47
C TYR A 112 -13.18 -10.57 -3.79
N ARG A 113 -13.07 -9.50 -4.55
CA ARG A 113 -12.66 -8.16 -4.11
C ARG A 113 -13.55 -7.12 -4.75
N ILE A 114 -14.16 -6.28 -3.92
CA ILE A 114 -14.90 -5.09 -4.34
C ILE A 114 -14.18 -3.89 -3.75
N ALA A 115 -13.85 -2.91 -4.56
CA ALA A 115 -13.17 -1.71 -4.10
C ALA A 115 -14.06 -0.48 -4.26
N ALA A 116 -14.02 0.41 -3.27
CA ALA A 116 -14.57 1.74 -3.39
C ALA A 116 -13.67 2.61 -4.28
N PRO A 117 -14.24 3.58 -5.02
CA PRO A 117 -13.45 4.58 -5.71
C PRO A 117 -12.62 5.40 -4.70
N GLY A 118 -11.47 5.90 -5.15
CA GLY A 118 -10.55 6.65 -4.29
C GLY A 118 -9.75 5.79 -3.30
N THR A 119 -9.77 4.47 -3.44
CA THR A 119 -8.97 3.58 -2.58
C THR A 119 -7.51 3.61 -3.00
N ALA A 120 -6.62 3.88 -2.03
CA ALA A 120 -5.17 3.84 -2.19
C ALA A 120 -4.66 2.41 -1.99
N VAL A 121 -4.06 1.84 -3.02
CA VAL A 121 -3.59 0.44 -3.05
C VAL A 121 -2.08 0.39 -3.29
N ALA A 122 -1.34 -0.38 -2.48
CA ALA A 122 0.11 -0.51 -2.63
C ALA A 122 0.66 -1.81 -2.02
N LEU A 123 1.85 -2.20 -2.45
CA LEU A 123 2.76 -3.11 -1.74
C LEU A 123 4.06 -2.33 -1.43
N PRO A 124 4.10 -1.55 -0.34
CA PRO A 124 5.18 -0.59 -0.09
C PRO A 124 6.38 -1.16 0.66
N GLU A 125 6.47 -2.47 0.82
CA GLU A 125 7.48 -3.18 1.62
C GLU A 125 8.90 -2.84 1.19
N VAL A 126 9.15 -2.56 -0.09
CA VAL A 126 10.45 -2.15 -0.62
C VAL A 126 10.99 -0.87 0.03
N LYS A 127 10.10 0.04 0.46
CA LYS A 127 10.45 1.26 1.20
C LYS A 127 10.99 0.97 2.61
N LEU A 128 10.76 -0.25 3.11
CA LEU A 128 11.30 -0.77 4.35
C LEU A 128 12.50 -1.71 4.13
N GLY A 129 13.02 -1.78 2.89
CA GLY A 129 14.08 -2.71 2.52
C GLY A 129 13.63 -4.17 2.54
N LEU A 130 12.36 -4.43 2.30
CA LEU A 130 11.73 -5.76 2.28
C LEU A 130 11.04 -6.00 0.94
N LEU A 131 10.53 -7.20 0.75
CA LEU A 131 9.54 -7.52 -0.27
C LEU A 131 8.22 -7.92 0.41
N PRO A 132 7.07 -7.95 -0.31
CA PRO A 132 5.83 -8.51 0.21
C PRO A 132 6.03 -9.96 0.65
N GLY A 133 5.72 -10.28 1.91
CA GLY A 133 6.13 -11.55 2.51
C GLY A 133 4.99 -12.50 2.87
N ALA A 134 3.75 -12.19 2.46
CA ALA A 134 2.60 -13.04 2.70
C ALA A 134 1.86 -13.43 1.40
N GLY A 135 2.60 -13.48 0.30
CA GLY A 135 2.11 -13.90 -1.01
C GLY A 135 1.86 -12.78 -1.99
N GLY A 136 2.21 -11.55 -1.66
CA GLY A 136 2.00 -10.39 -2.53
C GLY A 136 2.75 -10.51 -3.85
N THR A 137 4.01 -10.96 -3.84
CA THR A 137 4.80 -11.17 -5.06
C THR A 137 4.28 -12.32 -5.92
N GLN A 138 3.51 -13.23 -5.33
CA GLN A 138 2.95 -14.39 -6.01
C GLN A 138 1.51 -14.17 -6.47
N ARG A 139 0.69 -13.44 -5.69
CA ARG A 139 -0.73 -13.22 -6.01
C ARG A 139 -0.97 -11.98 -6.86
N LEU A 140 -0.30 -10.85 -6.57
CA LEU A 140 -0.56 -9.62 -7.32
C LEU A 140 -0.28 -9.76 -8.82
N PRO A 141 0.84 -10.39 -9.28
CA PRO A 141 1.08 -10.59 -10.71
C PRO A 141 0.04 -11.48 -11.39
N ARG A 142 -0.57 -12.41 -10.65
CA ARG A 142 -1.67 -13.27 -11.14
C ARG A 142 -2.97 -12.49 -11.29
N ALA A 143 -3.23 -11.58 -10.37
CA ALA A 143 -4.46 -10.81 -10.35
C ALA A 143 -4.43 -9.58 -11.26
N LEU A 144 -3.30 -8.89 -11.36
CA LEU A 144 -3.18 -7.60 -12.04
C LEU A 144 -2.43 -7.67 -13.38
N GLY A 145 -1.62 -8.73 -13.56
CA GLY A 145 -0.64 -8.83 -14.64
C GLY A 145 0.78 -8.55 -14.14
N VAL A 146 1.77 -9.10 -14.84
CA VAL A 146 3.18 -9.08 -14.39
C VAL A 146 3.77 -7.68 -14.36
N GLU A 147 3.61 -6.91 -15.44
CA GLU A 147 4.23 -5.57 -15.56
C GLU A 147 3.71 -4.59 -14.50
N PRO A 148 2.38 -4.34 -14.37
CA PRO A 148 1.88 -3.41 -13.37
C PRO A 148 2.16 -3.88 -11.95
N ALA A 149 2.10 -5.19 -11.68
CA ALA A 149 2.43 -5.74 -10.37
C ALA A 149 3.91 -5.54 -10.03
N LEU A 150 4.83 -5.82 -10.96
CA LEU A 150 6.25 -5.61 -10.73
C LEU A 150 6.55 -4.13 -10.46
N ASN A 151 5.98 -3.22 -11.24
CA ASN A 151 6.15 -1.78 -11.03
C ASN A 151 5.69 -1.34 -9.65
N MET A 152 4.52 -1.80 -9.18
CA MET A 152 4.02 -1.50 -7.83
C MET A 152 4.93 -2.05 -6.74
N ILE A 153 5.43 -3.28 -6.90
CA ILE A 153 6.24 -3.97 -5.89
C ILE A 153 7.64 -3.35 -5.77
N VAL A 154 8.31 -3.04 -6.91
CA VAL A 154 9.68 -2.50 -6.89
C VAL A 154 9.73 -1.02 -6.52
N SER A 155 8.66 -0.25 -6.77
CA SER A 155 8.58 1.17 -6.41
C SER A 155 7.98 1.39 -5.03
N GLY A 156 7.09 0.50 -4.59
CA GLY A 156 6.26 0.68 -3.41
C GLY A 156 5.28 1.87 -3.53
N GLU A 157 5.02 2.34 -4.76
CA GLU A 157 4.14 3.47 -4.98
C GLU A 157 2.67 3.09 -4.85
N THR A 158 1.89 4.08 -4.44
CA THR A 158 0.44 3.94 -4.30
C THR A 158 -0.24 4.17 -5.64
N VAL A 159 -1.18 3.29 -5.98
CA VAL A 159 -2.03 3.42 -7.17
C VAL A 159 -3.49 3.44 -6.73
N MET A 160 -4.28 4.31 -7.32
CA MET A 160 -5.71 4.42 -7.01
C MET A 160 -6.49 3.25 -7.63
N SER A 161 -7.51 2.78 -6.92
CA SER A 161 -8.32 1.62 -7.32
C SER A 161 -8.89 1.73 -8.72
N GLU A 162 -9.31 2.91 -9.14
CA GLU A 162 -9.86 3.16 -10.48
C GLU A 162 -8.82 2.90 -11.58
N MET A 163 -7.57 3.33 -11.36
CA MET A 163 -6.49 3.10 -12.31
C MET A 163 -6.15 1.61 -12.44
N LEU A 164 -6.22 0.88 -11.32
CA LEU A 164 -6.01 -0.57 -11.31
C LEU A 164 -7.16 -1.32 -11.97
N ALA A 165 -8.40 -0.87 -11.75
CA ALA A 165 -9.59 -1.45 -12.36
C ALA A 165 -9.61 -1.27 -13.89
N MET A 166 -8.98 -0.22 -14.41
CA MET A 166 -8.85 0.05 -15.85
C MET A 166 -7.76 -0.78 -16.54
N GLN A 167 -6.92 -1.51 -15.80
CA GLN A 167 -5.88 -2.33 -16.41
C GLN A 167 -6.50 -3.47 -17.24
N PRO A 168 -6.12 -3.62 -18.51
CA PRO A 168 -6.70 -4.63 -19.38
C PRO A 168 -6.48 -6.05 -18.83
N GLY A 169 -7.56 -6.82 -18.73
CA GLY A 169 -7.52 -8.22 -18.30
C GLY A 169 -7.26 -8.44 -16.79
N GLN A 170 -7.28 -7.39 -15.99
CA GLN A 170 -7.09 -7.50 -14.54
C GLN A 170 -8.17 -8.40 -13.90
N LYS A 171 -7.77 -9.12 -12.86
CA LYS A 171 -8.60 -9.95 -11.96
C LYS A 171 -8.46 -9.50 -10.50
N LEU A 172 -7.86 -8.32 -10.28
CA LEU A 172 -7.67 -7.76 -8.96
C LEU A 172 -9.00 -7.38 -8.32
N PHE A 173 -9.84 -6.65 -9.05
CA PHE A 173 -11.18 -6.30 -8.60
C PHE A 173 -12.24 -6.98 -9.44
N ASN A 174 -13.21 -7.61 -8.77
CA ASN A 174 -14.38 -8.20 -9.42
C ASN A 174 -15.45 -7.14 -9.71
N LYS A 175 -15.49 -6.09 -8.86
CA LYS A 175 -16.41 -4.97 -9.00
C LYS A 175 -15.82 -3.71 -8.38
N MET A 176 -16.12 -2.55 -8.96
CA MET A 176 -15.97 -1.25 -8.31
C MET A 176 -17.33 -0.84 -7.74
N ALA A 177 -17.36 -0.44 -6.47
CA ALA A 177 -18.56 0.13 -5.87
C ALA A 177 -18.86 1.51 -6.48
N ALA A 178 -20.12 1.92 -6.46
CA ALA A 178 -20.51 3.23 -6.98
C ALA A 178 -19.96 4.38 -6.13
N SER A 179 -19.86 4.18 -4.81
CA SER A 179 -19.25 5.13 -3.88
C SER A 179 -18.74 4.42 -2.63
N PRO A 180 -17.93 5.07 -1.78
CA PRO A 180 -17.52 4.51 -0.50
C PRO A 180 -18.72 4.17 0.42
N GLU A 181 -19.76 4.96 0.38
CA GLU A 181 -20.97 4.78 1.21
C GLU A 181 -21.78 3.55 0.80
N THR A 182 -21.80 3.22 -0.49
CA THR A 182 -22.56 2.07 -1.01
C THR A 182 -21.78 0.76 -0.94
N LEU A 183 -20.47 0.81 -0.70
CA LEU A 183 -19.57 -0.35 -0.74
C LEU A 183 -20.10 -1.55 0.05
N MET A 184 -20.51 -1.35 1.29
CA MET A 184 -20.96 -2.47 2.14
C MET A 184 -22.28 -3.08 1.68
N ALA A 185 -23.22 -2.26 1.21
CA ALA A 185 -24.46 -2.76 0.65
C ALA A 185 -24.22 -3.56 -0.63
N GLU A 186 -23.36 -3.04 -1.51
CA GLU A 186 -22.96 -3.72 -2.76
C GLU A 186 -22.17 -5.00 -2.50
N ALA A 187 -21.26 -5.00 -1.52
CA ALA A 187 -20.49 -6.18 -1.15
C ALA A 187 -21.37 -7.31 -0.59
N LYS A 188 -22.38 -6.97 0.23
CA LYS A 188 -23.34 -7.96 0.75
C LYS A 188 -24.24 -8.49 -0.37
N ALA A 189 -24.73 -7.64 -1.26
CA ALA A 189 -25.53 -8.06 -2.41
C ALA A 189 -24.72 -9.01 -3.31
N PHE A 190 -23.48 -8.65 -3.63
CA PHE A 190 -22.59 -9.50 -4.41
C PHE A 190 -22.24 -10.81 -3.69
N ALA A 191 -22.10 -10.79 -2.36
CA ALA A 191 -21.87 -11.99 -1.57
C ALA A 191 -23.01 -12.99 -1.68
N LEU A 192 -24.27 -12.52 -1.71
CA LEU A 192 -25.44 -13.37 -1.96
C LEU A 192 -25.48 -13.90 -3.38
N GLU A 193 -25.13 -13.07 -4.36
CA GLU A 193 -25.04 -13.45 -5.78
C GLU A 193 -24.08 -14.62 -6.00
N VAL A 194 -22.92 -14.61 -5.31
CA VAL A 194 -21.87 -15.64 -5.48
C VAL A 194 -21.96 -16.77 -4.46
N ALA A 195 -22.98 -16.79 -3.58
CA ALA A 195 -23.08 -17.73 -2.46
C ALA A 195 -23.00 -19.21 -2.90
N GLU A 196 -23.59 -19.56 -4.03
CA GLU A 196 -23.66 -20.93 -4.54
C GLU A 196 -22.63 -21.19 -5.68
N VAL A 197 -21.80 -20.21 -6.04
CA VAL A 197 -20.81 -20.40 -7.11
C VAL A 197 -19.74 -21.39 -6.66
N ARG A 198 -19.53 -22.43 -7.47
CA ARG A 198 -18.48 -23.45 -7.26
C ARG A 198 -17.86 -23.87 -8.61
N PRO A 199 -16.55 -24.15 -8.65
CA PRO A 199 -15.57 -24.00 -7.56
C PRO A 199 -15.34 -22.53 -7.24
N LEU A 200 -14.92 -22.22 -5.98
CA LEU A 200 -14.56 -20.87 -5.59
C LEU A 200 -13.29 -20.43 -6.31
N PRO A 201 -13.27 -19.23 -6.92
CA PRO A 201 -12.10 -18.72 -7.63
C PRO A 201 -11.01 -18.32 -6.62
N ARG A 202 -9.78 -18.79 -6.80
CA ARG A 202 -8.64 -18.41 -5.97
C ARG A 202 -7.58 -17.73 -6.83
N VAL A 203 -7.03 -16.63 -6.34
CA VAL A 203 -5.98 -15.91 -7.06
C VAL A 203 -4.75 -16.78 -7.29
N ARG A 204 -4.42 -17.69 -6.37
CA ARG A 204 -3.30 -18.62 -6.50
C ARG A 204 -3.39 -19.56 -7.71
N ASP A 205 -4.61 -19.84 -8.17
CA ASP A 205 -4.86 -20.76 -9.29
C ASP A 205 -4.84 -20.05 -10.66
N LEU A 206 -4.80 -18.71 -10.67
CA LEU A 206 -4.74 -17.95 -11.91
C LEU A 206 -3.38 -18.14 -12.60
N PRO A 207 -3.36 -18.23 -13.95
CA PRO A 207 -2.11 -18.28 -14.70
C PRO A 207 -1.30 -16.99 -14.50
N CYS A 208 0.02 -17.14 -14.48
CA CYS A 208 0.94 -16.01 -14.39
C CYS A 208 2.05 -16.19 -15.43
N LYS A 209 1.99 -15.45 -16.51
CA LYS A 209 2.99 -15.50 -17.58
C LYS A 209 3.18 -14.10 -18.15
N HIS A 210 4.37 -13.82 -18.64
CA HIS A 210 4.67 -12.62 -19.41
C HIS A 210 4.95 -12.99 -20.87
N PRO A 211 4.42 -12.27 -21.88
CA PRO A 211 4.59 -12.62 -23.30
C PRO A 211 6.06 -12.72 -23.74
N LYS A 212 6.93 -11.86 -23.20
CA LYS A 212 8.35 -11.84 -23.49
C LYS A 212 9.18 -12.78 -22.60
N GLY A 213 8.53 -13.50 -21.68
CA GLY A 213 9.21 -14.48 -20.81
C GLY A 213 10.41 -13.90 -20.07
N GLU A 214 11.56 -14.58 -20.14
CA GLU A 214 12.77 -14.22 -19.42
C GLU A 214 13.37 -12.88 -19.86
N ALA A 215 13.32 -12.53 -21.14
CA ALA A 215 13.86 -11.27 -21.66
C ALA A 215 13.23 -10.04 -21.00
N TYR A 216 11.96 -10.11 -20.57
CA TYR A 216 11.35 -9.04 -19.80
C TYR A 216 12.01 -8.86 -18.43
N PHE A 217 12.30 -9.96 -17.73
CA PHE A 217 12.92 -9.89 -16.42
C PHE A 217 14.38 -9.46 -16.46
N GLU A 218 15.13 -9.80 -17.52
CA GLU A 218 16.49 -9.29 -17.75
C GLU A 218 16.48 -7.78 -17.94
N PHE A 219 15.55 -7.28 -18.76
CA PHE A 219 15.34 -5.84 -18.93
C PHE A 219 14.94 -5.16 -17.61
N ALA A 220 13.94 -5.70 -16.91
CA ALA A 220 13.49 -5.15 -15.64
C ALA A 220 14.59 -5.15 -14.58
N ALA A 221 15.37 -6.23 -14.48
CA ALA A 221 16.51 -6.33 -13.58
C ALA A 221 17.56 -5.24 -13.86
N THR A 222 17.91 -5.01 -15.13
CA THR A 222 18.85 -3.96 -15.53
C THR A 222 18.34 -2.57 -15.11
N MET A 223 17.06 -2.28 -15.37
CA MET A 223 16.45 -1.00 -14.99
C MET A 223 16.41 -0.80 -13.48
N VAL A 224 15.98 -1.82 -12.74
CA VAL A 224 15.88 -1.77 -11.28
C VAL A 224 17.26 -1.67 -10.64
N GLN A 225 18.26 -2.40 -11.13
CA GLN A 225 19.66 -2.31 -10.67
C GLN A 225 20.19 -0.89 -10.77
N GLY A 226 19.93 -0.19 -11.89
CA GLY A 226 20.35 1.19 -12.09
C GLY A 226 19.69 2.20 -11.13
N MET A 227 18.48 1.88 -10.64
CA MET A 227 17.71 2.77 -9.75
C MET A 227 17.84 2.40 -8.26
N SER A 228 18.23 1.16 -7.94
CA SER A 228 18.19 0.61 -6.58
C SER A 228 19.21 1.22 -5.61
N LYS A 229 20.19 1.99 -6.10
CA LYS A 229 21.26 2.58 -5.28
C LYS A 229 21.95 1.56 -4.35
N ASN A 230 22.10 0.32 -4.81
CA ASN A 230 22.66 -0.83 -4.07
C ASN A 230 21.78 -1.35 -2.91
N PHE A 231 20.53 -0.91 -2.76
CA PHE A 231 19.61 -1.57 -1.85
C PHE A 231 19.24 -2.96 -2.40
N PRO A 232 19.28 -4.03 -1.58
CA PRO A 232 19.04 -5.39 -2.07
C PRO A 232 17.57 -5.69 -2.36
N ALA A 233 16.63 -5.07 -1.65
CA ALA A 233 15.20 -5.38 -1.73
C ALA A 233 14.59 -5.23 -3.14
N PRO A 234 14.86 -4.19 -3.93
CA PRO A 234 14.27 -4.04 -5.27
C PRO A 234 14.61 -5.21 -6.20
N MET A 235 15.87 -5.69 -6.17
CA MET A 235 16.27 -6.83 -6.99
C MET A 235 15.62 -8.14 -6.53
N ARG A 236 15.48 -8.34 -5.21
CA ARG A 236 14.74 -9.48 -4.66
C ARG A 236 13.25 -9.46 -5.04
N CYS A 237 12.66 -8.26 -5.17
CA CYS A 237 11.30 -8.11 -5.70
C CYS A 237 11.19 -8.60 -7.16
N VAL A 238 12.16 -8.24 -8.01
CA VAL A 238 12.20 -8.73 -9.42
C VAL A 238 12.30 -10.25 -9.47
N GLU A 239 13.20 -10.85 -8.68
CA GLU A 239 13.37 -12.31 -8.58
C GLU A 239 12.09 -13.00 -8.12
N ALA A 240 11.43 -12.48 -7.08
CA ALA A 240 10.21 -13.06 -6.53
C ALA A 240 9.05 -13.01 -7.54
N VAL A 241 8.88 -11.91 -8.28
CA VAL A 241 7.88 -11.82 -9.35
C VAL A 241 8.24 -12.72 -10.54
N LYS A 242 9.52 -12.87 -10.89
CA LYS A 242 9.98 -13.86 -11.88
C LYS A 242 9.59 -15.29 -11.45
N ASN A 243 9.78 -15.62 -10.18
CA ASN A 243 9.37 -16.91 -9.63
C ASN A 243 7.87 -17.19 -9.78
N ALA A 244 7.02 -16.16 -9.65
CA ALA A 244 5.59 -16.29 -9.89
C ALA A 244 5.23 -16.74 -11.31
N THR A 245 6.09 -16.44 -12.30
CA THR A 245 5.87 -16.83 -13.72
C THR A 245 6.49 -18.17 -14.09
N THR A 246 7.47 -18.65 -13.33
CA THR A 246 8.31 -19.81 -13.67
C THR A 246 8.16 -21.00 -12.73
N LYS A 247 7.68 -20.79 -11.51
CA LYS A 247 7.54 -21.81 -10.48
C LYS A 247 6.07 -22.14 -10.20
N LYS A 248 5.81 -23.29 -9.56
CA LYS A 248 4.51 -23.56 -8.96
C LYS A 248 4.25 -22.54 -7.84
N PHE A 249 2.99 -22.30 -7.54
CA PHE A 249 2.61 -21.29 -6.56
C PHE A 249 3.28 -21.52 -5.19
N ASP A 250 3.23 -22.72 -4.66
CA ASP A 250 3.77 -23.03 -3.34
C ASP A 250 5.31 -22.96 -3.30
N ASP A 251 6.00 -23.33 -4.38
CA ASP A 251 7.45 -23.15 -4.52
C ASP A 251 7.81 -21.66 -4.54
N GLY A 252 7.02 -20.85 -5.28
CA GLY A 252 7.17 -19.40 -5.31
C GLY A 252 6.95 -18.75 -3.93
N MET A 253 5.95 -19.22 -3.17
CA MET A 253 5.71 -18.78 -1.79
C MET A 253 6.86 -19.11 -0.85
N ALA A 254 7.45 -20.31 -0.98
CA ALA A 254 8.60 -20.71 -0.16
C ALA A 254 9.82 -19.79 -0.44
N LEU A 255 10.11 -19.52 -1.73
CA LEU A 255 11.19 -18.62 -2.14
C LEU A 255 10.94 -17.16 -1.71
N GLU A 256 9.69 -16.70 -1.81
CA GLU A 256 9.30 -15.36 -1.29
C GLU A 256 9.58 -15.27 0.22
N ARG A 257 9.15 -16.27 0.98
CA ARG A 257 9.37 -16.33 2.43
C ARG A 257 10.85 -16.34 2.79
N GLU A 258 11.65 -17.13 2.11
CA GLU A 258 13.10 -17.17 2.31
C GLU A 258 13.73 -15.79 2.04
N ALA A 259 13.43 -15.18 0.91
CA ALA A 259 13.93 -13.86 0.54
C ALA A 259 13.50 -12.78 1.54
N PHE A 260 12.25 -12.83 2.03
CA PHE A 260 11.76 -11.93 3.08
C PHE A 260 12.59 -12.05 4.37
N MET A 261 12.84 -13.27 4.82
CA MET A 261 13.63 -13.51 6.04
C MET A 261 15.08 -13.05 5.88
N GLN A 262 15.69 -13.28 4.72
CA GLN A 262 17.03 -12.78 4.43
C GLN A 262 17.07 -11.24 4.45
N LEU A 263 16.11 -10.57 3.81
CA LEU A 263 16.01 -9.10 3.80
C LEU A 263 15.78 -8.51 5.20
N MET A 264 14.97 -9.16 6.03
CA MET A 264 14.73 -8.74 7.42
C MET A 264 16.02 -8.61 8.23
N MET A 265 17.04 -9.40 7.92
CA MET A 265 18.31 -9.44 8.62
C MET A 265 19.34 -8.45 8.07
N THR A 266 19.07 -7.80 6.92
CA THR A 266 19.99 -6.84 6.31
C THR A 266 20.09 -5.53 7.12
N PRO A 267 21.26 -4.88 7.14
CA PRO A 267 21.42 -3.58 7.79
C PRO A 267 20.54 -2.50 7.11
N GLU A 268 20.35 -2.58 5.81
CA GLU A 268 19.50 -1.66 5.03
C GLU A 268 18.04 -1.71 5.50
N SER A 269 17.47 -2.90 5.63
CA SER A 269 16.10 -3.06 6.13
C SER A 269 15.96 -2.59 7.58
N ARG A 270 16.95 -2.89 8.43
CA ARG A 270 16.93 -2.41 9.83
C ARG A 270 16.96 -0.88 9.88
N ALA A 271 17.81 -0.25 9.06
CA ALA A 271 17.92 1.20 9.01
C ALA A 271 16.63 1.86 8.47
N LEU A 272 16.04 1.34 7.38
CA LEU A 272 14.81 1.87 6.80
C LEU A 272 13.61 1.72 7.74
N ARG A 273 13.48 0.60 8.44
CA ARG A 273 12.44 0.41 9.47
C ARG A 273 12.62 1.35 10.65
N HIS A 274 13.87 1.56 11.09
CA HIS A 274 14.16 2.55 12.12
C HIS A 274 13.78 3.96 11.67
N LEU A 275 14.20 4.35 10.46
CA LEU A 275 13.87 5.66 9.89
C LEU A 275 12.36 5.89 9.83
N PHE A 276 11.59 4.90 9.37
CA PHE A 276 10.14 4.97 9.30
C PHE A 276 9.48 5.24 10.65
N THR A 277 9.98 4.65 11.73
CA THR A 277 9.47 4.89 13.08
C THR A 277 9.98 6.20 13.66
N ALA A 278 11.24 6.55 13.40
CA ALA A 278 11.87 7.77 13.89
C ALA A 278 11.24 9.04 13.30
N GLU A 279 10.94 9.06 12.00
CA GLU A 279 10.24 10.19 11.35
C GLU A 279 8.85 10.43 11.96
N ARG A 280 8.11 9.35 12.25
CA ARG A 280 6.80 9.46 12.90
C ARG A 280 6.91 9.91 14.37
N ALA A 281 7.94 9.46 15.08
CA ALA A 281 8.18 9.89 16.44
C ALA A 281 8.62 11.36 16.48
N ALA A 282 9.48 11.78 15.55
CA ALA A 282 9.96 13.17 15.47
C ALA A 282 8.84 14.20 15.20
N SER A 283 7.75 13.77 14.56
CA SER A 283 6.59 14.64 14.35
C SER A 283 5.70 14.83 15.59
N LYS A 284 5.97 14.09 16.69
CA LYS A 284 5.24 14.16 17.95
C LYS A 284 6.13 14.87 18.99
N ILE A 285 5.66 15.97 19.52
CA ILE A 285 6.32 16.70 20.61
C ILE A 285 5.61 16.29 21.89
N ALA A 286 6.35 15.66 22.83
CA ALA A 286 5.76 14.98 23.99
C ALA A 286 4.97 15.90 24.92
N ASP A 287 5.38 17.18 25.02
CA ASP A 287 4.78 18.21 25.87
C ASP A 287 3.81 19.14 25.11
N VAL A 288 3.51 18.85 23.84
CA VAL A 288 2.54 19.59 23.03
C VAL A 288 1.34 18.69 22.75
N PRO A 289 0.15 18.97 23.31
CA PRO A 289 -1.07 18.22 23.00
C PRO A 289 -1.40 18.26 21.52
N SER A 290 -1.98 17.16 21.02
CA SER A 290 -2.32 17.03 19.59
C SER A 290 -3.41 18.01 19.11
N ASP A 291 -4.19 18.56 20.03
CA ASP A 291 -5.22 19.57 19.81
C ASP A 291 -4.74 21.01 20.03
N THR A 292 -3.42 21.21 20.25
CA THR A 292 -2.84 22.55 20.39
C THR A 292 -3.15 23.37 19.13
N PRO A 293 -3.75 24.58 19.28
CA PRO A 293 -4.10 25.42 18.15
C PRO A 293 -2.86 25.81 17.33
N VAL A 294 -2.91 25.58 16.04
CA VAL A 294 -1.85 25.95 15.09
C VAL A 294 -2.04 27.40 14.69
N ARG A 295 -0.95 28.19 14.68
CA ARG A 295 -0.99 29.57 14.19
C ARG A 295 -1.18 29.57 12.66
N ASP A 296 -2.05 30.46 12.19
CA ASP A 296 -2.20 30.74 10.77
C ASP A 296 -1.02 31.58 10.28
N ILE A 297 -0.14 30.97 9.48
CA ILE A 297 1.05 31.64 8.94
C ILE A 297 0.69 32.26 7.58
N LYS A 298 0.59 33.63 7.57
CA LYS A 298 0.16 34.40 6.41
C LYS A 298 1.30 34.93 5.55
N ALA A 299 2.50 35.01 6.08
CA ALA A 299 3.70 35.49 5.38
C ALA A 299 4.95 34.96 6.06
N VAL A 300 6.04 34.82 5.30
CA VAL A 300 7.35 34.34 5.79
C VAL A 300 8.45 35.26 5.30
N GLY A 301 9.38 35.59 6.22
CA GLY A 301 10.65 36.23 5.90
C GLY A 301 11.77 35.20 5.79
N VAL A 302 12.55 35.23 4.72
CA VAL A 302 13.73 34.37 4.51
C VAL A 302 14.98 35.26 4.48
N ILE A 303 15.94 35.00 5.35
CA ILE A 303 17.21 35.71 5.37
C ILE A 303 18.23 34.95 4.55
N GLY A 304 18.72 35.59 3.50
CA GLY A 304 19.67 35.05 2.53
C GLY A 304 19.00 34.49 1.26
N ALA A 305 19.51 34.92 0.11
CA ALA A 305 19.02 34.54 -1.22
C ALA A 305 19.86 33.44 -1.90
N GLY A 306 20.71 32.75 -1.14
CA GLY A 306 21.54 31.66 -1.65
C GLY A 306 20.74 30.37 -1.93
N THR A 307 21.46 29.28 -2.23
CA THR A 307 20.85 27.98 -2.60
C THR A 307 19.83 27.49 -1.58
N MET A 308 20.16 27.56 -0.27
CA MET A 308 19.23 27.13 0.80
C MET A 308 18.05 28.09 0.94
N GLY A 309 18.30 29.41 1.00
CA GLY A 309 17.23 30.41 1.14
C GLY A 309 16.27 30.39 -0.04
N GLY A 310 16.78 30.27 -1.26
CA GLY A 310 15.95 30.09 -2.46
C GLY A 310 15.07 28.84 -2.39
N GLY A 311 15.62 27.71 -1.97
CA GLY A 311 14.87 26.47 -1.78
C GLY A 311 13.78 26.58 -0.71
N ILE A 312 14.10 27.19 0.43
CA ILE A 312 13.14 27.46 1.52
C ILE A 312 12.01 28.37 1.03
N ALA A 313 12.35 29.46 0.34
CA ALA A 313 11.36 30.37 -0.25
C ALA A 313 10.40 29.65 -1.19
N MET A 314 10.94 28.81 -2.08
CA MET A 314 10.11 28.01 -3.01
C MET A 314 9.15 27.07 -2.29
N ASN A 315 9.53 26.47 -1.15
CA ASN A 315 8.62 25.61 -0.39
C ASN A 315 7.41 26.38 0.14
N PHE A 316 7.61 27.57 0.69
CA PHE A 316 6.49 28.40 1.15
C PHE A 316 5.63 28.92 -0.01
N LEU A 317 6.25 29.35 -1.11
CA LEU A 317 5.51 29.74 -2.33
C LEU A 317 4.68 28.58 -2.89
N ASN A 318 5.21 27.34 -2.84
CA ASN A 318 4.46 26.16 -3.23
C ASN A 318 3.23 25.90 -2.32
N ALA A 319 3.33 26.27 -1.05
CA ALA A 319 2.23 26.20 -0.10
C ALA A 319 1.26 27.39 -0.19
N GLY A 320 1.50 28.34 -1.12
CA GLY A 320 0.66 29.54 -1.28
C GLY A 320 0.91 30.62 -0.23
N ILE A 321 2.04 30.56 0.48
CA ILE A 321 2.40 31.52 1.51
C ILE A 321 3.36 32.57 0.91
N PRO A 322 3.03 33.87 0.95
CA PRO A 322 3.90 34.95 0.48
C PRO A 322 5.25 34.97 1.20
N VAL A 323 6.33 35.22 0.44
CA VAL A 323 7.69 35.20 0.97
C VAL A 323 8.37 36.55 0.70
N THR A 324 8.99 37.10 1.72
CA THR A 324 9.92 38.23 1.60
C THR A 324 11.35 37.72 1.81
N ILE A 325 12.23 37.96 0.85
CA ILE A 325 13.66 37.60 0.99
C ILE A 325 14.46 38.83 1.35
N LEU A 326 15.23 38.75 2.45
CA LEU A 326 16.20 39.75 2.86
C LEU A 326 17.61 39.25 2.49
N GLU A 327 18.37 40.08 1.79
CA GLU A 327 19.77 39.84 1.43
C GLU A 327 20.62 41.08 1.61
N THR A 328 21.86 40.92 2.03
CA THR A 328 22.78 42.04 2.29
C THR A 328 23.33 42.69 1.03
N LYS A 329 23.36 41.97 -0.08
CA LYS A 329 23.89 42.44 -1.37
C LYS A 329 22.82 42.36 -2.46
N ALA A 330 22.51 43.47 -3.10
CA ALA A 330 21.51 43.54 -4.17
C ALA A 330 21.75 42.52 -5.27
N GLU A 331 22.98 42.40 -5.77
CA GLU A 331 23.35 41.42 -6.79
C GLU A 331 23.13 39.96 -6.37
N ALA A 332 23.30 39.64 -5.08
CA ALA A 332 23.04 38.30 -4.55
C ALA A 332 21.53 38.04 -4.48
N LEU A 333 20.75 39.05 -4.14
CA LEU A 333 19.28 38.97 -4.16
C LEU A 333 18.77 38.73 -5.56
N GLU A 334 19.22 39.51 -6.54
CA GLU A 334 18.83 39.36 -7.95
C GLU A 334 19.14 37.98 -8.50
N ARG A 335 20.36 37.46 -8.24
CA ARG A 335 20.74 36.09 -8.64
C ARG A 335 19.86 35.02 -7.98
N GLY A 336 19.54 35.19 -6.69
CA GLY A 336 18.68 34.27 -5.96
C GLY A 336 17.27 34.22 -6.55
N VAL A 337 16.67 35.40 -6.76
CA VAL A 337 15.32 35.51 -7.36
C VAL A 337 15.32 34.96 -8.80
N ALA A 338 16.34 35.27 -9.61
CA ALA A 338 16.46 34.72 -10.96
C ALA A 338 16.57 33.20 -10.97
N THR A 339 17.25 32.61 -9.98
CA THR A 339 17.34 31.14 -9.83
C THR A 339 15.99 30.51 -9.50
N ILE A 340 15.22 31.10 -8.57
CA ILE A 340 13.86 30.65 -8.24
C ILE A 340 12.98 30.67 -9.50
N LYS A 341 12.99 31.81 -10.23
CA LYS A 341 12.23 31.98 -11.45
C LYS A 341 12.58 30.94 -12.51
N LYS A 342 13.86 30.74 -12.76
CA LYS A 342 14.36 29.70 -13.71
C LYS A 342 13.90 28.29 -13.33
N ASN A 343 13.88 27.98 -12.02
CA ASN A 343 13.43 26.66 -11.56
C ASN A 343 11.94 26.45 -11.82
N TYR A 344 11.10 27.46 -11.60
CA TYR A 344 9.67 27.38 -11.91
C TYR A 344 9.41 27.30 -13.43
N GLU A 345 10.09 28.13 -14.23
CA GLU A 345 9.99 28.09 -15.70
C GLU A 345 10.36 26.71 -16.26
N ALA A 346 11.38 26.08 -15.68
CA ALA A 346 11.75 24.71 -16.05
C ALA A 346 10.67 23.69 -15.72
N GLN A 347 9.91 23.88 -14.64
CA GLN A 347 8.77 23.02 -14.28
C GLN A 347 7.59 23.23 -15.22
N VAL A 348 7.32 24.48 -15.61
CA VAL A 348 6.28 24.79 -16.60
C VAL A 348 6.60 24.13 -17.94
N LYS A 349 7.84 24.29 -18.45
CA LYS A 349 8.30 23.65 -19.71
C LYS A 349 8.17 22.12 -19.69
N LYS A 350 8.33 21.49 -18.52
CA LYS A 350 8.14 20.03 -18.33
C LYS A 350 6.68 19.61 -18.10
N GLY A 351 5.74 20.53 -18.15
CA GLY A 351 4.32 20.25 -17.86
C GLY A 351 4.01 19.89 -16.41
N LYS A 352 4.98 20.09 -15.49
CA LYS A 352 4.83 19.77 -14.05
C LYS A 352 4.18 20.91 -13.25
N LEU A 353 4.12 22.11 -13.80
CA LEU A 353 3.51 23.30 -13.22
C LEU A 353 2.70 24.01 -14.30
N LYS A 354 1.45 24.37 -13.98
CA LYS A 354 0.60 25.19 -14.88
C LYS A 354 1.02 26.66 -14.83
N GLU A 355 0.85 27.40 -15.93
CA GLU A 355 1.25 28.80 -16.03
C GLU A 355 0.49 29.71 -15.04
N ASP A 356 -0.80 29.47 -14.84
CA ASP A 356 -1.60 30.21 -13.85
C ASP A 356 -1.08 30.04 -12.43
N LYS A 357 -0.60 28.83 -12.07
CA LYS A 357 0.01 28.56 -10.79
C LYS A 357 1.42 29.17 -10.66
N TYR A 358 2.17 29.24 -11.78
CA TYR A 358 3.44 29.94 -11.80
C TYR A 358 3.29 31.45 -11.57
N ALA A 359 2.29 32.06 -12.20
CA ALA A 359 2.00 33.47 -12.03
C ALA A 359 1.57 33.86 -10.60
N GLN A 360 1.00 32.90 -9.85
CA GLN A 360 0.58 33.08 -8.46
C GLN A 360 1.74 32.98 -7.45
N ARG A 361 2.86 32.35 -7.84
CA ARG A 361 4.03 32.09 -7.01
C ARG A 361 5.11 33.15 -7.17
#